data_8ddcb30f81f4a7364d017171f25b1e28
#
_entry.id   8ddcb30f81f4a7364d017171f25b1e28
#
_cell.length_a   1.000
_cell.length_b   1.000
_cell.length_c   1.000
_cell.angle_alpha   90.00
_cell.angle_beta   90.00
_cell.angle_gamma   90.00
#
_symmetry.space_group_name_H-M   'P 1'
#
loop_
_entity.id
_entity.type
_entity.pdbx_description
1 polymer ?
#
loop_
_entity_poly.entity_id
_entity_poly.type
_entity_poly.pdbx_seq_one_letter_code
_entity_poly.pdbx_strand_id
1 'polypeptide(L)'
;MRRRIGRASRSRGLAGLICPAALTLCVGFSVYAQDARAPSASSNAPDGGLDATSMVVIFGGDVTLGYHYQEHFDDQVSKGKSREEMLQYAFKELRGRLRSADLAVVNLECPFTERGEKISKNFNFRARPELASALLAGGVGAVSIANNHMMDYGPVGLMDTLETLDRAKLAHFGAGRTLQEARRAAILERRGIRLALLGYFFLGDHNIEPVEVNATEVTPGVAGHHADLRVMKRMLREDVAAARSQADLVIPFFHWGREGNHLPEAYQVELAHLAIDSGAAAVIGSHPHVLQGMELYRGAPIVYSLGNLVFGGNWDPKVKESALVALRFSATGYISAEILPVQIDRFPTFPIQPFLLAGAQSAQVWEHLVQYSSKFDETLPELERWKR
;
A
#
# COMPACT_ATOMS: atom_id res chain seq x y z
N MET A 1 16.93 -31.97 -57.72
CA MET A 1 17.91 -31.09 -58.41
C MET A 1 18.57 -30.27 -57.28
N ARG A 2 19.70 -30.66 -56.74
CA ARG A 2 21.13 -30.45 -57.10
C ARG A 2 21.38 -29.03 -57.64
N ARG A 3 22.15 -28.13 -56.99
CA ARG A 3 23.62 -28.11 -56.68
C ARG A 3 23.90 -26.88 -55.82
N ARG A 4 24.70 -26.93 -54.78
CA ARG A 4 26.18 -26.85 -54.59
C ARG A 4 26.73 -25.41 -54.70
N ILE A 5 27.29 -24.92 -53.64
CA ILE A 5 28.69 -24.82 -53.13
C ILE A 5 29.45 -23.61 -53.67
N GLY A 6 30.00 -22.80 -52.81
CA GLY A 6 31.07 -21.83 -53.07
C GLY A 6 31.81 -21.43 -51.78
N ARG A 7 33.01 -21.94 -51.66
CA ARG A 7 34.00 -21.87 -50.58
C ARG A 7 35.12 -20.89 -50.96
N ALA A 8 35.83 -20.40 -49.94
CA ALA A 8 37.23 -19.94 -49.89
C ALA A 8 37.45 -18.42 -50.10
N SER A 9 38.37 -17.73 -49.45
CA SER A 9 39.65 -18.11 -48.78
C SER A 9 40.30 -16.87 -48.10
N ARG A 10 40.93 -17.08 -47.00
CA ARG A 10 42.20 -16.59 -46.42
C ARG A 10 42.95 -15.38 -47.05
N SER A 11 43.44 -14.50 -46.15
CA SER A 11 44.87 -14.10 -45.94
C SER A 11 44.96 -13.12 -44.76
N ARG A 12 45.69 -13.35 -43.72
CA ARG A 12 47.10 -13.31 -43.28
C ARG A 12 47.80 -11.97 -43.47
N GLY A 13 48.30 -11.40 -42.37
CA GLY A 13 49.40 -10.39 -42.26
C GLY A 13 49.37 -9.73 -40.88
N LEU A 14 50.09 -10.02 -40.02
CA LEU A 14 51.41 -9.87 -39.39
C LEU A 14 51.72 -8.47 -38.91
N ALA A 15 51.95 -8.40 -37.61
CA ALA A 15 53.03 -7.81 -36.81
C ALA A 15 53.14 -6.29 -36.61
N GLY A 16 53.36 -5.95 -35.34
CA GLY A 16 53.93 -4.70 -34.89
C GLY A 16 53.91 -4.55 -33.37
N LEU A 17 54.91 -5.10 -32.71
CA LEU A 17 55.30 -4.78 -31.33
C LEU A 17 55.65 -3.32 -31.18
N ILE A 18 55.30 -2.69 -30.05
CA ILE A 18 56.25 -1.85 -29.25
C ILE A 18 55.61 -1.64 -27.86
N CYS A 19 56.27 -2.11 -26.82
CA CYS A 19 56.18 -1.66 -25.43
C CYS A 19 57.30 -0.65 -25.20
N PRO A 20 57.15 0.39 -24.38
CA PRO A 20 57.84 0.32 -23.11
C PRO A 20 57.21 1.10 -21.93
N ALA A 21 57.71 0.72 -20.81
CA ALA A 21 58.05 1.46 -19.58
C ALA A 21 56.95 1.64 -18.52
N ALA A 22 57.16 0.83 -17.50
CA ALA A 22 56.65 0.97 -16.15
C ALA A 22 57.13 2.26 -15.47
N LEU A 23 56.25 2.91 -14.74
CA LEU A 23 56.61 3.81 -13.65
C LEU A 23 55.82 3.42 -12.40
N THR A 24 56.51 2.74 -11.50
CA THR A 24 56.05 2.36 -10.18
C THR A 24 56.07 3.57 -9.26
N LEU A 25 54.91 4.05 -8.81
CA LEU A 25 54.82 4.96 -7.68
C LEU A 25 54.24 4.21 -6.47
N CYS A 26 55.14 3.87 -5.55
CA CYS A 26 54.72 3.41 -4.20
C CYS A 26 54.21 4.61 -3.41
N VAL A 27 52.92 4.60 -3.08
CA VAL A 27 52.35 5.44 -2.01
C VAL A 27 51.92 4.51 -0.90
N GLY A 28 52.61 4.65 0.23
CA GLY A 28 52.38 3.86 1.44
C GLY A 28 51.03 4.21 2.06
N PHE A 29 50.19 3.21 2.24
CA PHE A 29 49.00 3.29 3.07
C PHE A 29 49.39 2.90 4.51
N SER A 30 49.37 3.91 5.38
CA SER A 30 49.42 3.74 6.82
C SER A 30 48.07 3.22 7.30
N VAL A 31 48.02 1.98 7.79
CA VAL A 31 46.85 1.39 8.38
C VAL A 31 46.68 1.93 9.79
N TYR A 32 45.72 2.83 10.00
CA TYR A 32 45.20 3.13 11.33
C TYR A 32 44.00 2.22 11.58
N ALA A 33 44.20 1.21 12.42
CA ALA A 33 43.12 0.47 13.06
C ALA A 33 42.48 1.38 14.11
N GLN A 34 41.26 1.82 13.87
CA GLN A 34 40.40 2.37 14.92
C GLN A 34 39.38 1.34 15.35
N ASP A 35 39.52 0.94 16.63
CA ASP A 35 38.56 0.14 17.36
C ASP A 35 37.17 0.80 17.31
N ALA A 36 36.23 0.21 16.58
CA ALA A 36 34.81 0.55 16.67
C ALA A 36 34.21 -0.14 17.90
N ARG A 37 34.22 0.54 19.04
CA ARG A 37 33.36 0.18 20.17
C ARG A 37 31.92 0.47 19.79
N ALA A 38 31.07 -0.56 19.83
CA ALA A 38 29.63 -0.43 19.77
C ALA A 38 29.14 0.51 20.90
N PRO A 39 28.21 1.44 20.62
CA PRO A 39 27.61 2.23 21.68
C PRO A 39 26.70 1.36 22.54
N SER A 40 26.99 1.30 23.84
CA SER A 40 26.15 0.70 24.86
C SER A 40 24.77 1.37 24.85
N ALA A 41 23.71 0.56 24.72
CA ALA A 41 22.34 1.00 24.90
C ALA A 41 22.14 1.57 26.30
N SER A 42 22.03 2.90 26.42
CA SER A 42 21.54 3.54 27.63
C SER A 42 20.00 3.51 27.59
N SER A 43 19.42 2.72 28.47
CA SER A 43 18.01 2.73 28.82
C SER A 43 17.66 4.03 29.55
N ASN A 44 17.24 5.03 28.82
CA ASN A 44 16.46 6.15 29.30
C ASN A 44 15.34 6.40 28.31
N ALA A 45 14.15 5.85 28.62
CA ALA A 45 12.93 6.26 27.98
C ALA A 45 12.58 7.66 28.50
N PRO A 46 12.49 8.70 27.68
CA PRO A 46 11.91 9.96 28.12
C PRO A 46 10.39 9.90 27.95
N ASP A 47 9.72 10.37 28.98
CA ASP A 47 8.30 10.70 29.02
C ASP A 47 7.85 11.49 27.79
N GLY A 48 6.65 11.15 27.29
CA GLY A 48 6.08 11.61 26.06
C GLY A 48 5.79 13.11 25.93
N GLY A 49 6.81 13.89 25.66
CA GLY A 49 6.67 15.17 25.00
C GLY A 49 6.49 14.91 23.49
N LEU A 50 5.34 15.32 22.91
CA LEU A 50 5.13 15.32 21.46
C LEU A 50 6.25 16.12 20.80
N ASP A 51 7.21 15.43 20.20
CA ASP A 51 8.25 16.08 19.39
C ASP A 51 7.55 16.85 18.29
N ALA A 52 7.73 18.18 18.25
CA ALA A 52 7.06 19.09 17.32
C ALA A 52 7.37 18.77 15.85
N THR A 53 8.30 17.84 15.61
CA THR A 53 8.82 17.44 14.30
C THR A 53 8.39 16.03 13.87
N SER A 54 7.42 15.38 14.53
CA SER A 54 6.94 14.06 14.14
C SER A 54 5.57 14.13 13.47
N MET A 55 5.34 13.21 12.50
CA MET A 55 4.08 13.04 11.77
C MET A 55 3.46 11.69 12.09
N VAL A 56 2.14 11.66 12.30
CA VAL A 56 1.36 10.43 12.47
C VAL A 56 0.53 10.17 11.23
N VAL A 57 0.71 9.00 10.62
CA VAL A 57 -0.12 8.52 9.50
C VAL A 57 -0.90 7.29 9.94
N ILE A 58 -2.23 7.33 9.83
CA ILE A 58 -3.09 6.17 10.07
C ILE A 58 -3.38 5.49 8.75
N PHE A 59 -3.16 4.18 8.70
CA PHE A 59 -3.51 3.32 7.57
C PHE A 59 -4.68 2.43 7.92
N GLY A 60 -5.64 2.31 7.00
CA GLY A 60 -6.74 1.35 7.03
C GLY A 60 -6.76 0.49 5.79
N GLY A 61 -7.53 -0.60 5.83
CA GLY A 61 -7.65 -1.57 4.76
C GLY A 61 -8.64 -1.16 3.66
N ASP A 62 -9.36 -2.14 3.13
CA ASP A 62 -10.19 -2.03 1.93
C ASP A 62 -11.50 -1.30 2.20
N VAL A 63 -11.79 -0.31 1.34
CA VAL A 63 -13.00 0.52 1.39
C VAL A 63 -13.77 0.38 0.08
N THR A 64 -14.94 -0.27 0.14
CA THR A 64 -15.90 -0.39 -0.96
C THR A 64 -17.20 0.32 -0.57
N LEU A 65 -17.42 1.52 -1.12
CA LEU A 65 -18.62 2.34 -0.87
C LEU A 65 -19.76 2.07 -1.86
N GLY A 66 -19.57 1.11 -2.75
CA GLY A 66 -20.59 0.65 -3.69
C GLY A 66 -21.41 -0.52 -3.17
N TYR A 67 -22.20 -1.10 -4.08
CA TYR A 67 -22.95 -2.32 -3.89
C TYR A 67 -23.85 -2.23 -2.63
N HIS A 68 -23.73 -3.13 -1.66
CA HIS A 68 -24.57 -3.16 -0.47
C HIS A 68 -24.48 -1.90 0.41
N TYR A 69 -23.34 -1.21 0.44
CA TYR A 69 -23.28 0.09 1.13
C TYR A 69 -24.18 1.12 0.46
N GLN A 70 -24.16 1.19 -0.86
CA GLN A 70 -25.03 2.10 -1.61
C GLN A 70 -26.50 1.73 -1.49
N GLU A 71 -26.84 0.42 -1.49
CA GLU A 71 -28.20 -0.07 -1.22
C GLU A 71 -28.67 0.35 0.19
N HIS A 72 -27.81 0.16 1.20
CA HIS A 72 -28.10 0.60 2.56
C HIS A 72 -28.29 2.13 2.64
N PHE A 73 -27.43 2.89 1.99
CA PHE A 73 -27.53 4.35 1.90
C PHE A 73 -28.91 4.76 1.35
N ASP A 74 -29.31 4.20 0.23
CA ASP A 74 -30.58 4.54 -0.44
C ASP A 74 -31.79 4.09 0.38
N ASP A 75 -31.76 2.92 0.98
CA ASP A 75 -32.81 2.42 1.88
C ASP A 75 -33.01 3.36 3.08
N GLN A 76 -31.95 3.78 3.74
CA GLN A 76 -32.02 4.67 4.90
C GLN A 76 -32.49 6.07 4.52
N VAL A 77 -32.10 6.59 3.37
CA VAL A 77 -32.61 7.87 2.84
C VAL A 77 -34.09 7.76 2.53
N SER A 78 -34.55 6.67 1.94
CA SER A 78 -35.98 6.42 1.70
C SER A 78 -36.83 6.35 2.97
N LYS A 79 -36.22 5.96 4.10
CA LYS A 79 -36.81 5.90 5.44
C LYS A 79 -36.72 7.22 6.21
N GLY A 80 -36.27 8.30 5.56
CA GLY A 80 -36.28 9.65 6.10
C GLY A 80 -34.97 10.14 6.71
N LYS A 81 -33.86 9.37 6.62
CA LYS A 81 -32.54 9.91 6.97
C LYS A 81 -32.07 10.91 5.92
N SER A 82 -31.35 11.93 6.35
CA SER A 82 -30.75 12.85 5.40
C SER A 82 -29.56 12.19 4.66
N ARG A 83 -29.30 12.63 3.42
CA ARG A 83 -28.12 12.18 2.67
C ARG A 83 -26.82 12.51 3.43
N GLU A 84 -26.78 13.67 4.10
CA GLU A 84 -25.63 14.09 4.91
C GLU A 84 -25.34 13.13 6.07
N GLU A 85 -26.37 12.68 6.80
CA GLU A 85 -26.21 11.63 7.83
C GLU A 85 -25.62 10.33 7.23
N MET A 86 -26.10 9.95 6.04
CA MET A 86 -25.64 8.71 5.41
C MET A 86 -24.24 8.82 4.82
N LEU A 87 -23.82 10.00 4.36
CA LEU A 87 -22.42 10.25 3.99
C LEU A 87 -21.46 10.15 5.19
N GLN A 88 -21.93 10.47 6.39
CA GLN A 88 -21.14 10.34 7.61
C GLN A 88 -21.17 8.93 8.22
N TYR A 89 -22.10 8.07 7.79
CA TYR A 89 -22.42 6.80 8.41
C TYR A 89 -21.24 5.83 8.43
N ALA A 90 -20.59 5.57 7.28
CA ALA A 90 -19.58 4.53 7.15
C ALA A 90 -18.42 4.69 8.14
N PHE A 91 -17.93 5.91 8.34
CA PHE A 91 -16.78 6.20 9.19
C PHE A 91 -17.15 6.82 10.55
N LYS A 92 -18.42 6.85 10.91
CA LYS A 92 -18.93 7.56 12.09
C LYS A 92 -18.14 7.23 13.36
N GLU A 93 -17.95 5.94 13.62
CA GLU A 93 -17.30 5.45 14.84
C GLU A 93 -15.76 5.55 14.79
N LEU A 94 -15.17 5.64 13.59
CA LEU A 94 -13.72 5.76 13.39
C LEU A 94 -13.26 7.21 13.18
N ARG A 95 -14.19 8.11 12.82
CA ARG A 95 -13.88 9.50 12.40
C ARG A 95 -13.01 10.25 13.39
N GLY A 96 -13.29 10.12 14.69
CA GLY A 96 -12.50 10.79 15.72
C GLY A 96 -11.03 10.37 15.68
N ARG A 97 -10.80 9.06 15.49
CA ARG A 97 -9.45 8.51 15.42
C ARG A 97 -8.74 8.88 14.12
N LEU A 98 -9.41 8.74 12.97
CA LEU A 98 -8.85 9.11 11.67
C LEU A 98 -8.44 10.59 11.62
N ARG A 99 -9.27 11.48 12.17
CA ARG A 99 -9.00 12.92 12.23
C ARG A 99 -7.95 13.35 13.26
N SER A 100 -7.61 12.48 14.22
CA SER A 100 -6.56 12.78 15.20
C SER A 100 -5.14 12.60 14.63
N ALA A 101 -5.01 11.96 13.47
CA ALA A 101 -3.75 11.84 12.75
C ALA A 101 -3.50 13.03 11.81
N ASP A 102 -2.25 13.23 11.42
CA ASP A 102 -1.87 14.23 10.42
C ASP A 102 -2.31 13.82 9.00
N LEU A 103 -2.48 12.50 8.77
CA LEU A 103 -3.01 11.92 7.54
C LEU A 103 -3.65 10.55 7.81
N ALA A 104 -4.80 10.27 7.21
CA ALA A 104 -5.39 8.94 7.15
C ALA A 104 -5.41 8.45 5.69
N VAL A 105 -4.96 7.21 5.47
CA VAL A 105 -4.81 6.57 4.16
C VAL A 105 -5.53 5.23 4.15
N VAL A 106 -6.33 4.95 3.11
CA VAL A 106 -7.04 3.67 2.92
C VAL A 106 -6.91 3.19 1.47
N ASN A 107 -7.24 1.92 1.21
CA ASN A 107 -7.43 1.43 -0.16
C ASN A 107 -8.89 1.66 -0.60
N LEU A 108 -9.12 2.46 -1.63
CA LEU A 108 -10.44 2.62 -2.25
C LEU A 108 -10.64 1.51 -3.30
N GLU A 109 -11.46 0.52 -2.97
CA GLU A 109 -11.62 -0.70 -3.77
C GLU A 109 -12.95 -0.71 -4.55
N CYS A 110 -13.29 0.41 -5.12
CA CYS A 110 -14.38 0.54 -6.10
C CYS A 110 -14.22 1.82 -6.90
N PRO A 111 -14.50 1.82 -8.21
CA PRO A 111 -14.55 3.05 -8.98
C PRO A 111 -15.76 3.90 -8.60
N PHE A 112 -15.59 5.21 -8.66
CA PHE A 112 -16.65 6.22 -8.56
C PHE A 112 -17.18 6.56 -9.95
N THR A 113 -18.21 5.85 -10.40
CA THR A 113 -18.79 6.07 -11.74
C THR A 113 -20.26 5.64 -11.79
N GLU A 114 -21.02 6.28 -12.69
CA GLU A 114 -22.34 5.83 -13.13
C GLU A 114 -22.31 5.38 -14.60
N ARG A 115 -21.11 5.42 -15.22
CA ARG A 115 -20.89 5.10 -16.64
C ARG A 115 -20.07 3.81 -16.80
N GLY A 116 -19.79 3.44 -18.03
CA GLY A 116 -19.01 2.26 -18.37
C GLY A 116 -19.82 0.97 -18.29
N GLU A 117 -19.24 -0.10 -18.80
CA GLU A 117 -19.81 -1.45 -18.80
C GLU A 117 -18.98 -2.36 -17.89
N LYS A 118 -19.63 -3.32 -17.27
CA LYS A 118 -18.95 -4.33 -16.45
C LYS A 118 -17.96 -5.12 -17.29
N ILE A 119 -16.71 -5.23 -16.80
CA ILE A 119 -15.78 -6.17 -17.39
C ILE A 119 -16.15 -7.62 -17.00
N SER A 120 -15.67 -8.59 -17.76
CA SER A 120 -15.99 -10.01 -17.55
C SER A 120 -15.19 -10.57 -16.38
N LYS A 121 -15.75 -10.48 -15.17
CA LYS A 121 -15.22 -11.10 -13.94
C LYS A 121 -16.36 -11.37 -12.93
N ASN A 122 -16.07 -12.17 -11.89
CA ASN A 122 -17.11 -12.64 -10.95
C ASN A 122 -17.72 -11.51 -10.14
N PHE A 123 -16.93 -10.55 -9.68
CA PHE A 123 -17.38 -9.44 -8.86
C PHE A 123 -16.99 -8.12 -9.53
N ASN A 124 -17.96 -7.22 -9.69
CA ASN A 124 -17.75 -5.87 -10.17
C ASN A 124 -18.36 -4.89 -9.17
N PHE A 125 -17.56 -3.99 -8.65
CA PHE A 125 -17.98 -2.95 -7.72
C PHE A 125 -18.02 -1.59 -8.42
N ARG A 126 -18.93 -0.75 -8.02
CA ARG A 126 -18.94 0.69 -8.31
C ARG A 126 -19.76 1.44 -7.28
N ALA A 127 -19.40 2.69 -7.07
CA ALA A 127 -20.14 3.62 -6.23
C ALA A 127 -20.47 4.89 -7.01
N ARG A 128 -21.57 5.56 -6.64
CA ARG A 128 -21.87 6.88 -7.19
C ARG A 128 -20.79 7.89 -6.78
N PRO A 129 -20.41 8.84 -7.67
CA PRO A 129 -19.37 9.84 -7.39
C PRO A 129 -19.61 10.67 -6.12
N GLU A 130 -20.86 10.92 -5.74
CA GLU A 130 -21.19 11.65 -4.51
C GLU A 130 -20.68 10.97 -3.24
N LEU A 131 -20.54 9.62 -3.25
CA LEU A 131 -20.08 8.84 -2.10
C LEU A 131 -18.58 9.06 -1.78
N ALA A 132 -17.82 9.70 -2.66
CA ALA A 132 -16.49 10.18 -2.34
C ALA A 132 -16.50 11.13 -1.13
N SER A 133 -17.60 11.86 -0.93
CA SER A 133 -17.81 12.74 0.24
C SER A 133 -17.82 11.97 1.57
N ALA A 134 -18.14 10.68 1.57
CA ALA A 134 -18.08 9.86 2.78
C ALA A 134 -16.64 9.64 3.27
N LEU A 135 -15.67 9.53 2.37
CA LEU A 135 -14.24 9.47 2.71
C LEU A 135 -13.79 10.74 3.44
N LEU A 136 -14.12 11.90 2.89
CA LEU A 136 -13.80 13.20 3.49
C LEU A 136 -14.51 13.41 4.83
N ALA A 137 -15.80 13.05 4.91
CA ALA A 137 -16.56 13.08 6.15
C ALA A 137 -15.95 12.20 7.24
N GLY A 138 -15.35 11.05 6.85
CA GLY A 138 -14.61 10.14 7.70
C GLY A 138 -13.27 10.68 8.18
N GLY A 139 -12.69 11.65 7.49
CA GLY A 139 -11.35 12.16 7.77
C GLY A 139 -10.24 11.48 6.97
N VAL A 140 -10.59 10.72 5.92
CA VAL A 140 -9.61 10.14 4.99
C VAL A 140 -8.97 11.26 4.18
N GLY A 141 -7.65 11.31 4.11
CA GLY A 141 -6.89 12.36 3.42
C GLY A 141 -6.19 11.87 2.15
N ALA A 142 -6.02 10.56 1.98
CA ALA A 142 -5.48 9.98 0.75
C ALA A 142 -6.02 8.55 0.54
N VAL A 143 -6.09 8.12 -0.73
CA VAL A 143 -6.52 6.77 -1.10
C VAL A 143 -5.56 6.13 -2.08
N SER A 144 -5.19 4.85 -1.82
CA SER A 144 -4.68 3.98 -2.86
C SER A 144 -5.84 3.57 -3.77
N ILE A 145 -5.61 3.63 -5.08
CA ILE A 145 -6.55 3.16 -6.10
C ILE A 145 -5.90 2.11 -7.02
N ALA A 146 -4.77 1.52 -6.57
CA ALA A 146 -4.09 0.43 -7.26
C ALA A 146 -4.65 -0.91 -6.81
N ASN A 147 -5.78 -1.33 -7.36
CA ASN A 147 -6.42 -2.61 -7.02
C ASN A 147 -7.16 -3.22 -8.21
N ASN A 148 -7.60 -4.48 -8.05
CA ASN A 148 -8.27 -5.24 -9.10
C ASN A 148 -9.67 -4.71 -9.46
N HIS A 149 -10.30 -3.90 -8.60
CA HIS A 149 -11.65 -3.39 -8.82
C HIS A 149 -11.70 -2.01 -9.51
N MET A 150 -10.59 -1.31 -9.61
CA MET A 150 -10.57 0.04 -10.18
C MET A 150 -10.99 0.09 -11.66
N MET A 151 -10.82 -1.03 -12.39
CA MET A 151 -11.20 -1.15 -13.79
C MET A 151 -12.51 -1.93 -14.02
N ASP A 152 -13.30 -2.19 -12.99
CA ASP A 152 -14.55 -2.99 -13.08
C ASP A 152 -15.57 -2.46 -14.09
N TYR A 153 -15.51 -1.18 -14.40
CA TYR A 153 -16.34 -0.52 -15.43
C TYR A 153 -15.48 0.09 -16.55
N GLY A 154 -14.33 -0.53 -16.78
CA GLY A 154 -13.40 -0.20 -17.86
C GLY A 154 -12.72 1.17 -17.69
N PRO A 155 -12.03 1.65 -18.72
CA PRO A 155 -11.32 2.92 -18.70
C PRO A 155 -12.20 4.12 -18.33
N VAL A 156 -13.46 4.12 -18.71
CA VAL A 156 -14.40 5.20 -18.38
C VAL A 156 -14.63 5.28 -16.87
N GLY A 157 -14.80 4.11 -16.21
CA GLY A 157 -14.99 4.06 -14.76
C GLY A 157 -13.78 4.59 -13.98
N LEU A 158 -12.56 4.24 -14.42
CA LEU A 158 -11.35 4.79 -13.84
C LEU A 158 -11.26 6.31 -14.06
N MET A 159 -11.53 6.80 -15.27
CA MET A 159 -11.45 8.23 -15.57
C MET A 159 -12.43 9.04 -14.74
N ASP A 160 -13.68 8.56 -14.57
CA ASP A 160 -14.67 9.19 -13.69
C ASP A 160 -14.20 9.22 -12.23
N THR A 161 -13.51 8.15 -11.80
CA THR A 161 -12.95 8.05 -10.46
C THR A 161 -11.85 9.11 -10.23
N LEU A 162 -10.90 9.22 -11.16
CA LEU A 162 -9.83 10.22 -11.08
C LEU A 162 -10.43 11.65 -11.00
N GLU A 163 -11.38 11.98 -11.89
CA GLU A 163 -12.05 13.28 -11.89
C GLU A 163 -12.83 13.53 -10.59
N THR A 164 -13.44 12.48 -10.03
CA THR A 164 -14.21 12.60 -8.77
C THR A 164 -13.29 12.89 -7.59
N LEU A 165 -12.16 12.18 -7.50
CA LEU A 165 -11.16 12.37 -6.45
C LEU A 165 -10.48 13.75 -6.57
N ASP A 166 -10.16 14.19 -7.80
CA ASP A 166 -9.59 15.51 -8.08
C ASP A 166 -10.56 16.63 -7.65
N ARG A 167 -11.84 16.54 -8.02
CA ARG A 167 -12.89 17.52 -7.58
C ARG A 167 -13.06 17.54 -6.08
N ALA A 168 -12.99 16.38 -5.44
CA ALA A 168 -13.04 16.25 -3.99
C ALA A 168 -11.77 16.75 -3.29
N LYS A 169 -10.69 17.03 -4.05
CA LYS A 169 -9.35 17.36 -3.54
C LYS A 169 -8.82 16.28 -2.60
N LEU A 170 -9.19 15.03 -2.85
CA LEU A 170 -8.70 13.86 -2.13
C LEU A 170 -7.46 13.32 -2.84
N ALA A 171 -6.35 13.28 -2.14
CA ALA A 171 -5.12 12.74 -2.68
C ALA A 171 -5.30 11.26 -3.06
N HIS A 172 -4.80 10.88 -4.23
CA HIS A 172 -4.91 9.51 -4.71
C HIS A 172 -3.66 9.10 -5.48
N PHE A 173 -3.39 7.80 -5.52
CA PHE A 173 -2.18 7.26 -6.12
C PHE A 173 -2.39 5.80 -6.55
N GLY A 174 -1.58 5.35 -7.51
CA GLY A 174 -1.55 3.97 -7.93
C GLY A 174 -2.40 3.64 -9.16
N ALA A 175 -3.05 4.63 -9.80
CA ALA A 175 -3.70 4.49 -11.10
C ALA A 175 -3.60 5.79 -11.90
N GLY A 176 -3.79 5.71 -13.20
CA GLY A 176 -3.66 6.86 -14.09
C GLY A 176 -4.11 6.59 -15.52
N ARG A 177 -4.02 7.62 -16.37
CA ARG A 177 -4.32 7.56 -17.82
C ARG A 177 -3.30 6.75 -18.59
N THR A 178 -2.09 6.63 -18.02
CA THR A 178 -0.97 5.87 -18.56
C THR A 178 -0.21 5.23 -17.42
N LEU A 179 0.67 4.27 -17.73
CA LEU A 179 1.54 3.64 -16.73
C LEU A 179 2.43 4.68 -16.02
N GLN A 180 2.90 5.70 -16.73
CA GLN A 180 3.68 6.78 -16.13
C GLN A 180 2.88 7.56 -15.08
N GLU A 181 1.61 7.89 -15.35
CA GLU A 181 0.73 8.53 -14.37
C GLU A 181 0.41 7.61 -13.20
N ALA A 182 0.10 6.34 -13.48
CA ALA A 182 -0.24 5.36 -12.46
C ALA A 182 0.91 5.13 -11.45
N ARG A 183 2.16 5.16 -11.91
CA ARG A 183 3.39 5.01 -11.10
C ARG A 183 3.78 6.28 -10.34
N ARG A 184 3.15 7.42 -10.61
CA ARG A 184 3.53 8.69 -9.97
C ARG A 184 3.15 8.68 -8.49
N ALA A 185 4.11 9.05 -7.63
CA ALA A 185 3.87 9.21 -6.21
C ALA A 185 2.91 10.38 -5.92
N ALA A 186 1.99 10.19 -4.98
CA ALA A 186 1.31 11.31 -4.33
C ALA A 186 2.23 11.86 -3.23
N ILE A 187 2.68 13.10 -3.39
CA ILE A 187 3.56 13.77 -2.41
C ILE A 187 2.72 14.72 -1.56
N LEU A 188 2.73 14.46 -0.25
CA LEU A 188 1.97 15.23 0.74
C LEU A 188 2.92 15.77 1.81
N GLU A 189 2.76 17.03 2.17
CA GLU A 189 3.53 17.63 3.26
C GLU A 189 2.65 17.79 4.50
N ARG A 190 3.11 17.28 5.64
CA ARG A 190 2.48 17.40 6.96
C ARG A 190 3.56 17.62 8.01
N ARG A 191 3.37 18.56 8.90
CA ARG A 191 4.34 18.87 9.95
C ARG A 191 5.75 19.19 9.41
N GLY A 192 5.87 19.72 8.18
CA GLY A 192 7.16 19.96 7.52
C GLY A 192 7.87 18.69 7.02
N ILE A 193 7.20 17.54 7.04
CA ILE A 193 7.69 16.26 6.51
C ILE A 193 6.97 15.96 5.21
N ARG A 194 7.72 15.70 4.14
CA ARG A 194 7.21 15.30 2.83
C ARG A 194 7.12 13.79 2.76
N LEU A 195 5.90 13.29 2.58
CA LEU A 195 5.58 11.88 2.42
C LEU A 195 5.19 11.60 0.97
N ALA A 196 5.86 10.65 0.33
CA ALA A 196 5.48 10.08 -0.96
C ALA A 196 4.75 8.74 -0.76
N LEU A 197 3.54 8.64 -1.31
CA LEU A 197 2.74 7.42 -1.34
C LEU A 197 2.78 6.84 -2.75
N LEU A 198 3.10 5.55 -2.88
CA LEU A 198 3.11 4.78 -4.13
C LEU A 198 2.10 3.65 -4.02
N GLY A 199 1.28 3.42 -5.04
CA GLY A 199 0.29 2.33 -5.06
C GLY A 199 0.66 1.27 -6.08
N TYR A 200 0.48 -0.03 -5.72
CA TYR A 200 0.74 -1.14 -6.63
C TYR A 200 -0.29 -2.25 -6.50
N PHE A 201 -0.66 -2.81 -7.65
CA PHE A 201 -1.46 -4.01 -7.75
C PHE A 201 -0.62 -5.17 -8.32
N PHE A 202 -0.52 -6.28 -7.58
CA PHE A 202 0.20 -7.47 -8.01
C PHE A 202 -0.25 -8.73 -7.26
N LEU A 203 -0.84 -9.69 -7.96
CA LEU A 203 -1.31 -10.97 -7.40
C LEU A 203 -0.39 -12.16 -7.69
N GLY A 204 0.73 -11.94 -8.39
CA GLY A 204 1.63 -13.02 -8.77
C GLY A 204 1.01 -14.01 -9.77
N ASP A 205 1.44 -15.26 -9.70
CA ASP A 205 1.01 -16.32 -10.62
C ASP A 205 -0.46 -16.74 -10.43
N HIS A 206 -1.12 -16.26 -9.38
CA HIS A 206 -2.53 -16.53 -9.08
C HIS A 206 -3.47 -15.46 -9.64
N ASN A 207 -2.93 -14.50 -10.37
CA ASN A 207 -3.72 -13.40 -10.92
C ASN A 207 -4.70 -13.92 -11.97
N ILE A 208 -5.98 -13.90 -11.64
CA ILE A 208 -7.09 -14.25 -12.53
C ILE A 208 -7.77 -13.02 -13.14
N GLU A 209 -7.33 -11.81 -12.76
CA GLU A 209 -7.90 -10.58 -13.26
C GLU A 209 -7.51 -10.34 -14.74
N PRO A 210 -8.32 -9.63 -15.52
CA PRO A 210 -7.96 -9.25 -16.87
C PRO A 210 -6.67 -8.43 -16.93
N VAL A 211 -5.84 -8.66 -17.95
CA VAL A 211 -4.57 -7.93 -18.12
C VAL A 211 -4.77 -6.42 -18.28
N GLU A 212 -5.94 -6.03 -18.76
CA GLU A 212 -6.36 -4.64 -18.98
C GLU A 212 -6.56 -3.85 -17.68
N VAL A 213 -6.54 -4.50 -16.53
CA VAL A 213 -6.54 -3.83 -15.22
C VAL A 213 -5.26 -3.01 -15.06
N ASN A 214 -4.13 -3.50 -15.56
CA ASN A 214 -2.86 -2.79 -15.49
C ASN A 214 -2.75 -1.73 -16.59
N ALA A 215 -2.26 -0.55 -16.21
CA ALA A 215 -1.97 0.53 -17.15
C ALA A 215 -0.84 0.14 -18.11
N THR A 216 -0.91 0.69 -19.32
CA THR A 216 0.17 0.64 -20.31
C THR A 216 0.68 2.04 -20.62
N GLU A 217 1.65 2.17 -21.49
CA GLU A 217 2.14 3.48 -21.95
C GLU A 217 1.03 4.35 -22.58
N VAL A 218 -0.03 3.72 -23.11
CA VAL A 218 -1.07 4.40 -23.88
C VAL A 218 -2.50 4.10 -23.39
N THR A 219 -2.67 3.23 -22.39
CA THR A 219 -4.00 2.90 -21.85
C THR A 219 -4.06 3.17 -20.36
N PRO A 220 -5.22 3.66 -19.85
CA PRO A 220 -5.45 3.84 -18.43
C PRO A 220 -5.52 2.50 -17.70
N GLY A 221 -5.18 2.53 -16.41
CA GLY A 221 -5.20 1.38 -15.53
C GLY A 221 -4.46 1.64 -14.23
N VAL A 222 -4.20 0.59 -13.49
CA VAL A 222 -3.47 0.65 -12.21
C VAL A 222 -1.98 0.39 -12.40
N ALA A 223 -1.16 0.90 -11.50
CA ALA A 223 0.26 0.62 -11.45
C ALA A 223 0.50 -0.81 -10.96
N GLY A 224 1.34 -1.54 -11.66
CA GLY A 224 1.66 -2.92 -11.36
C GLY A 224 1.96 -3.72 -12.62
N HIS A 225 1.93 -5.02 -12.49
CA HIS A 225 2.09 -5.94 -13.61
C HIS A 225 1.24 -7.19 -13.40
N HIS A 226 0.70 -7.74 -14.49
CA HIS A 226 -0.24 -8.85 -14.42
C HIS A 226 0.33 -10.08 -13.67
N ALA A 227 1.55 -10.53 -14.00
CA ALA A 227 2.16 -11.71 -13.37
C ALA A 227 3.70 -11.67 -13.24
N ASP A 228 4.44 -10.85 -14.00
CA ASP A 228 5.91 -10.89 -14.00
C ASP A 228 6.50 -10.17 -12.78
N LEU A 229 6.91 -10.94 -11.78
CA LEU A 229 7.55 -10.45 -10.56
C LEU A 229 8.86 -9.67 -10.83
N ARG A 230 9.60 -10.00 -11.91
CA ARG A 230 10.85 -9.28 -12.25
C ARG A 230 10.54 -7.86 -12.72
N VAL A 231 9.46 -7.71 -13.51
CA VAL A 231 8.99 -6.39 -13.94
C VAL A 231 8.52 -5.58 -12.72
N MET A 232 7.74 -6.21 -11.84
CA MET A 232 7.27 -5.57 -10.61
C MET A 232 8.42 -5.10 -9.72
N LYS A 233 9.45 -5.94 -9.51
CA LYS A 233 10.64 -5.58 -8.72
C LYS A 233 11.42 -4.42 -9.32
N ARG A 234 11.58 -4.39 -10.66
CA ARG A 234 12.25 -3.28 -11.34
C ARG A 234 11.47 -1.98 -11.17
N MET A 235 10.14 -2.01 -11.42
CA MET A 235 9.23 -0.88 -11.24
C MET A 235 9.33 -0.31 -9.83
N LEU A 236 9.24 -1.16 -8.82
CA LEU A 236 9.32 -0.77 -7.41
C LEU A 236 10.64 -0.06 -7.07
N ARG A 237 11.79 -0.60 -7.50
CA ARG A 237 13.10 0.04 -7.26
C ARG A 237 13.20 1.41 -7.91
N GLU A 238 12.79 1.54 -9.17
CA GLU A 238 12.81 2.78 -9.92
C GLU A 238 11.94 3.85 -9.25
N ASP A 239 10.71 3.48 -8.87
CA ASP A 239 9.74 4.41 -8.31
C ASP A 239 10.11 4.85 -6.89
N VAL A 240 10.58 3.93 -6.04
CA VAL A 240 11.07 4.28 -4.70
C VAL A 240 12.28 5.20 -4.79
N ALA A 241 13.25 4.93 -5.70
CA ALA A 241 14.39 5.79 -5.91
C ALA A 241 13.99 7.20 -6.40
N ALA A 242 13.05 7.28 -7.35
CA ALA A 242 12.53 8.55 -7.85
C ALA A 242 11.76 9.33 -6.77
N ALA A 243 10.93 8.66 -5.96
CA ALA A 243 10.17 9.27 -4.89
C ALA A 243 11.09 9.82 -3.77
N ARG A 244 12.15 9.09 -3.41
CA ARG A 244 13.15 9.54 -2.42
C ARG A 244 13.89 10.81 -2.80
N SER A 245 14.02 11.11 -4.08
CA SER A 245 14.62 12.38 -4.53
C SER A 245 13.70 13.59 -4.29
N GLN A 246 12.41 13.36 -3.97
CA GLN A 246 11.38 14.39 -3.86
C GLN A 246 10.75 14.47 -2.48
N ALA A 247 10.88 13.42 -1.64
CA ALA A 247 10.25 13.32 -0.35
C ALA A 247 11.21 12.76 0.71
N ASP A 248 10.90 13.07 1.97
CA ASP A 248 11.70 12.62 3.11
C ASP A 248 11.37 11.15 3.44
N LEU A 249 10.10 10.75 3.25
CA LEU A 249 9.60 9.41 3.48
C LEU A 249 8.91 8.87 2.23
N VAL A 250 9.07 7.57 1.96
CA VAL A 250 8.38 6.86 0.87
C VAL A 250 7.68 5.64 1.46
N ILE A 251 6.38 5.51 1.21
CA ILE A 251 5.57 4.38 1.67
C ILE A 251 4.83 3.77 0.48
N PRO A 252 5.27 2.60 -0.01
CA PRO A 252 4.49 1.80 -0.94
C PRO A 252 3.26 1.18 -0.24
N PHE A 253 2.12 1.25 -0.92
CA PHE A 253 0.87 0.60 -0.56
C PHE A 253 0.54 -0.44 -1.62
N PHE A 254 0.49 -1.72 -1.23
CA PHE A 254 0.24 -2.83 -2.13
C PHE A 254 -1.19 -3.38 -1.99
N HIS A 255 -1.76 -3.74 -3.11
CA HIS A 255 -2.94 -4.61 -3.19
C HIS A 255 -2.49 -5.95 -3.75
N TRP A 256 -2.35 -6.97 -2.90
CA TRP A 256 -1.62 -8.21 -3.17
C TRP A 256 -2.08 -9.40 -2.33
N GLY A 257 -1.49 -10.58 -2.58
CA GLY A 257 -1.74 -11.79 -1.78
C GLY A 257 -2.92 -12.59 -2.29
N ARG A 258 -3.43 -13.46 -1.44
CA ARG A 258 -4.57 -14.32 -1.73
C ARG A 258 -5.69 -14.05 -0.75
N GLU A 259 -6.91 -13.89 -1.26
CA GLU A 259 -8.12 -13.72 -0.44
C GLU A 259 -8.25 -14.83 0.62
N GLY A 260 -8.58 -14.44 1.85
CA GLY A 260 -8.78 -15.33 2.98
C GLY A 260 -7.51 -15.95 3.58
N ASN A 261 -6.31 -15.65 3.04
CA ASN A 261 -5.05 -16.19 3.57
C ASN A 261 -4.43 -15.23 4.59
N HIS A 262 -4.34 -15.67 5.85
CA HIS A 262 -3.72 -14.90 6.94
C HIS A 262 -2.19 -14.86 6.91
N LEU A 263 -1.55 -15.71 6.11
CA LEU A 263 -0.09 -15.73 5.97
C LEU A 263 0.30 -15.11 4.64
N PRO A 264 1.20 -14.12 4.61
CA PRO A 264 1.66 -13.55 3.35
C PRO A 264 2.45 -14.59 2.54
N GLU A 265 2.25 -14.55 1.23
CA GLU A 265 2.96 -15.37 0.26
C GLU A 265 4.43 -14.92 0.11
N ALA A 266 5.28 -15.80 -0.40
CA ALA A 266 6.71 -15.53 -0.52
C ALA A 266 7.01 -14.26 -1.34
N TYR A 267 6.27 -14.00 -2.42
CA TYR A 267 6.47 -12.81 -3.24
C TYR A 267 6.06 -11.49 -2.53
N GLN A 268 5.08 -11.55 -1.60
CA GLN A 268 4.71 -10.40 -0.78
C GLN A 268 5.89 -10.01 0.12
N VAL A 269 6.50 -11.01 0.79
CA VAL A 269 7.69 -10.81 1.62
C VAL A 269 8.85 -10.27 0.79
N GLU A 270 9.09 -10.85 -0.39
CA GLU A 270 10.17 -10.44 -1.28
C GLU A 270 10.01 -8.99 -1.78
N LEU A 271 8.80 -8.58 -2.16
CA LEU A 271 8.51 -7.20 -2.58
C LEU A 271 8.58 -6.21 -1.41
N ALA A 272 8.09 -6.60 -0.23
CA ALA A 272 8.15 -5.76 0.96
C ALA A 272 9.61 -5.49 1.38
N HIS A 273 10.42 -6.54 1.49
CA HIS A 273 11.84 -6.41 1.82
C HIS A 273 12.57 -5.58 0.76
N LEU A 274 12.29 -5.81 -0.53
CA LEU A 274 12.85 -5.02 -1.61
C LEU A 274 12.50 -3.53 -1.52
N ALA A 275 11.25 -3.20 -1.14
CA ALA A 275 10.85 -1.81 -0.95
C ALA A 275 11.68 -1.14 0.15
N ILE A 276 11.83 -1.79 1.30
CA ILE A 276 12.64 -1.29 2.42
C ILE A 276 14.12 -1.19 2.01
N ASP A 277 14.68 -2.21 1.37
CA ASP A 277 16.06 -2.20 0.86
C ASP A 277 16.31 -1.10 -0.17
N SER A 278 15.27 -0.69 -0.90
CA SER A 278 15.30 0.45 -1.83
C SER A 278 15.12 1.80 -1.13
N GLY A 279 14.82 1.80 0.17
CA GLY A 279 14.73 2.98 1.03
C GLY A 279 13.30 3.44 1.34
N ALA A 280 12.30 2.56 1.23
CA ALA A 280 10.98 2.86 1.78
C ALA A 280 11.04 2.91 3.32
N ALA A 281 10.24 3.80 3.92
CA ALA A 281 10.15 4.00 5.37
C ALA A 281 9.16 3.03 6.03
N ALA A 282 8.25 2.46 5.26
CA ALA A 282 7.27 1.44 5.66
C ALA A 282 6.69 0.78 4.40
N VAL A 283 5.99 -0.34 4.57
CA VAL A 283 5.18 -0.99 3.53
C VAL A 283 3.81 -1.32 4.11
N ILE A 284 2.74 -1.01 3.36
CA ILE A 284 1.36 -1.29 3.73
C ILE A 284 0.72 -2.18 2.65
N GLY A 285 -0.09 -3.14 3.08
CA GLY A 285 -0.79 -4.05 2.19
C GLY A 285 -2.29 -4.17 2.44
N SER A 286 -2.99 -4.60 1.40
CA SER A 286 -4.43 -4.90 1.36
C SER A 286 -4.73 -6.00 0.32
N HIS A 287 -5.98 -6.34 0.08
CA HIS A 287 -6.53 -7.36 -0.82
C HIS A 287 -6.91 -8.68 -0.15
N PRO A 288 -6.15 -9.31 0.77
CA PRO A 288 -6.56 -10.59 1.32
C PRO A 288 -7.94 -10.58 2.01
N HIS A 289 -8.52 -9.41 2.27
CA HIS A 289 -9.78 -9.19 3.00
C HIS A 289 -9.76 -9.75 4.43
N VAL A 290 -8.58 -10.14 4.90
CA VAL A 290 -8.28 -10.60 6.27
C VAL A 290 -6.98 -9.96 6.73
N LEU A 291 -6.79 -9.89 8.05
CA LEU A 291 -5.51 -9.48 8.62
C LEU A 291 -4.42 -10.50 8.28
N GLN A 292 -3.24 -9.98 7.91
CA GLN A 292 -2.01 -10.76 7.81
C GLN A 292 -0.99 -10.28 8.86
N GLY A 293 0.13 -10.98 8.97
CA GLY A 293 1.19 -10.63 9.90
C GLY A 293 1.79 -9.24 9.67
N MET A 294 2.51 -8.77 10.67
CA MET A 294 3.23 -7.50 10.67
C MET A 294 4.68 -7.74 11.08
N GLU A 295 5.61 -7.18 10.35
CA GLU A 295 7.05 -7.38 10.51
C GLU A 295 7.76 -6.05 10.76
N LEU A 296 8.86 -6.09 11.50
CA LEU A 296 9.83 -5.00 11.57
C LEU A 296 11.10 -5.44 10.84
N TYR A 297 11.24 -5.06 9.58
CA TYR A 297 12.39 -5.42 8.76
C TYR A 297 13.37 -4.26 8.67
N ARG A 298 14.61 -4.47 9.16
CA ARG A 298 15.65 -3.42 9.22
C ARG A 298 15.19 -2.12 9.88
N GLY A 299 14.34 -2.23 10.90
CA GLY A 299 13.80 -1.08 11.62
C GLY A 299 12.65 -0.35 10.92
N ALA A 300 12.13 -0.87 9.82
CA ALA A 300 10.98 -0.31 9.10
C ALA A 300 9.77 -1.26 9.17
N PRO A 301 8.57 -0.74 9.48
CA PRO A 301 7.38 -1.57 9.61
C PRO A 301 6.85 -2.04 8.26
N ILE A 302 6.46 -3.31 8.21
CA ILE A 302 5.75 -3.94 7.10
C ILE A 302 4.42 -4.47 7.64
N VAL A 303 3.32 -4.00 7.08
CA VAL A 303 1.96 -4.45 7.36
C VAL A 303 1.44 -5.17 6.13
N TYR A 304 1.38 -6.51 6.16
CA TYR A 304 1.08 -7.29 4.96
C TYR A 304 -0.38 -7.21 4.52
N SER A 305 -1.33 -7.11 5.44
CA SER A 305 -2.74 -6.81 5.13
C SER A 305 -3.47 -6.27 6.35
N LEU A 306 -4.26 -5.23 6.13
CA LEU A 306 -5.17 -4.65 7.13
C LEU A 306 -6.60 -5.21 7.05
N GLY A 307 -6.87 -6.10 6.10
CA GLY A 307 -8.21 -6.63 5.86
C GLY A 307 -9.19 -5.58 5.33
N ASN A 308 -10.47 -5.83 5.49
CA ASN A 308 -11.53 -4.89 5.14
C ASN A 308 -11.61 -3.76 6.17
N LEU A 309 -12.02 -2.56 5.74
CA LEU A 309 -12.37 -1.47 6.66
C LEU A 309 -13.87 -1.10 6.52
N VAL A 310 -14.28 -0.59 5.36
CA VAL A 310 -15.69 -0.36 5.01
C VAL A 310 -15.99 -1.22 3.80
N PHE A 311 -16.67 -2.34 3.96
CA PHE A 311 -16.78 -3.29 2.87
C PHE A 311 -18.23 -3.52 2.43
N GLY A 312 -18.65 -2.74 1.42
CA GLY A 312 -19.98 -2.89 0.81
C GLY A 312 -20.13 -4.11 -0.09
N GLY A 313 -19.10 -4.90 -0.32
CA GLY A 313 -19.13 -6.08 -1.19
C GLY A 313 -19.89 -7.28 -0.61
N ASN A 314 -20.13 -7.29 0.70
CA ASN A 314 -20.88 -8.35 1.39
C ASN A 314 -21.63 -7.78 2.60
N TRP A 315 -22.91 -8.18 2.77
CA TRP A 315 -23.73 -7.79 3.94
C TRP A 315 -23.21 -8.37 5.27
N ASP A 316 -22.76 -9.62 5.26
CA ASP A 316 -22.34 -10.36 6.45
C ASP A 316 -21.07 -11.16 6.15
N PRO A 317 -19.91 -10.51 6.04
CA PRO A 317 -18.64 -11.20 5.79
C PRO A 317 -18.32 -12.12 6.96
N LYS A 318 -17.75 -13.29 6.64
CA LYS A 318 -17.40 -14.31 7.66
C LYS A 318 -16.30 -13.83 8.60
N VAL A 319 -15.32 -13.08 8.06
CA VAL A 319 -14.24 -12.48 8.85
C VAL A 319 -14.56 -11.01 9.03
N LYS A 320 -14.68 -10.59 10.29
CA LYS A 320 -15.03 -9.21 10.66
C LYS A 320 -13.87 -8.47 11.32
N GLU A 321 -12.77 -9.15 11.50
CA GLU A 321 -11.55 -8.58 12.10
C GLU A 321 -10.78 -7.73 11.09
N SER A 322 -10.37 -6.56 11.55
CA SER A 322 -9.58 -5.58 10.84
C SER A 322 -8.70 -4.80 11.82
N ALA A 323 -7.87 -3.92 11.30
CA ALA A 323 -7.11 -2.99 12.13
C ALA A 323 -6.88 -1.65 11.42
N LEU A 324 -6.79 -0.58 12.20
CA LEU A 324 -6.08 0.61 11.81
C LEU A 324 -4.66 0.54 12.38
N VAL A 325 -3.67 0.98 11.63
CA VAL A 325 -2.28 1.10 12.08
C VAL A 325 -1.85 2.55 12.00
N ALA A 326 -1.55 3.16 13.14
CA ALA A 326 -0.99 4.50 13.23
C ALA A 326 0.53 4.40 13.33
N LEU A 327 1.22 4.87 12.31
CA LEU A 327 2.68 4.92 12.25
C LEU A 327 3.13 6.34 12.50
N ARG A 328 4.07 6.49 13.43
CA ARG A 328 4.73 7.77 13.72
C ARG A 328 6.10 7.81 13.05
N PHE A 329 6.38 8.92 12.41
CA PHE A 329 7.62 9.15 11.68
C PHE A 329 8.26 10.48 12.09
N SER A 330 9.59 10.53 12.07
CA SER A 330 10.36 11.77 11.88
C SER A 330 10.69 11.93 10.39
N ALA A 331 11.33 13.02 10.01
CA ALA A 331 11.84 13.19 8.65
C ALA A 331 12.89 12.12 8.24
N THR A 332 13.49 11.44 9.21
CA THR A 332 14.54 10.43 8.98
C THR A 332 14.04 8.98 9.02
N GLY A 333 12.77 8.73 9.38
CA GLY A 333 12.20 7.38 9.36
C GLY A 333 11.20 7.09 10.47
N TYR A 334 10.90 5.80 10.64
CA TYR A 334 9.94 5.27 11.60
C TYR A 334 10.37 5.48 13.06
N ILE A 335 9.41 5.82 13.91
CA ILE A 335 9.60 6.02 15.37
C ILE A 335 8.81 4.96 16.15
N SER A 336 7.51 4.84 15.91
CA SER A 336 6.63 3.95 16.65
C SER A 336 5.36 3.61 15.88
N ALA A 337 4.69 2.53 16.29
CA ALA A 337 3.39 2.13 15.79
C ALA A 337 2.36 2.05 16.94
N GLU A 338 1.12 2.26 16.59
CA GLU A 338 -0.04 1.91 17.42
C GLU A 338 -1.01 1.13 16.54
N ILE A 339 -1.35 -0.09 16.94
CA ILE A 339 -2.30 -0.94 16.23
C ILE A 339 -3.63 -0.84 16.96
N LEU A 340 -4.68 -0.58 16.22
CA LEU A 340 -6.03 -0.36 16.70
C LEU A 340 -6.95 -1.44 16.13
N PRO A 341 -7.25 -2.51 16.85
CA PRO A 341 -8.21 -3.53 16.42
C PRO A 341 -9.57 -2.93 16.08
N VAL A 342 -10.12 -3.36 14.95
CA VAL A 342 -11.39 -2.91 14.39
C VAL A 342 -12.27 -4.13 14.10
N GLN A 343 -13.56 -3.99 14.36
CA GLN A 343 -14.57 -4.85 13.75
C GLN A 343 -15.28 -4.08 12.65
N ILE A 344 -15.45 -4.71 11.48
CA ILE A 344 -15.92 -4.00 10.27
C ILE A 344 -17.42 -3.73 10.24
N ASP A 345 -18.23 -4.42 11.04
CA ASP A 345 -19.68 -4.22 11.13
C ASP A 345 -20.32 -4.82 12.39
N ARG A 346 -21.58 -4.48 12.60
CA ARG A 346 -22.49 -5.12 13.58
C ARG A 346 -23.77 -5.59 12.87
N PHE A 347 -23.63 -6.32 11.77
CA PHE A 347 -24.79 -6.83 11.04
C PHE A 347 -25.70 -7.65 11.96
N PRO A 348 -27.04 -7.52 11.91
CA PRO A 348 -27.82 -6.62 11.02
C PRO A 348 -28.04 -5.20 11.58
N THR A 349 -27.64 -4.88 12.79
CA THR A 349 -28.01 -3.64 13.49
C THR A 349 -27.34 -2.40 12.88
N PHE A 350 -26.06 -2.50 12.63
CA PHE A 350 -25.22 -1.45 12.00
C PHE A 350 -24.33 -2.09 10.93
N PRO A 351 -24.89 -2.43 9.74
CA PRO A 351 -24.14 -3.06 8.68
C PRO A 351 -23.12 -2.08 8.08
N ILE A 352 -21.96 -2.61 7.71
CA ILE A 352 -20.94 -1.88 6.97
C ILE A 352 -20.51 -0.57 7.71
N GLN A 353 -20.47 -0.62 9.04
CA GLN A 353 -20.05 0.47 9.92
C GLN A 353 -18.98 -0.02 10.88
N PRO A 354 -17.68 0.13 10.55
CA PRO A 354 -16.58 -0.31 11.39
C PRO A 354 -16.45 0.52 12.67
N PHE A 355 -15.97 -0.14 13.72
CA PHE A 355 -15.74 0.47 15.03
C PHE A 355 -14.50 -0.12 15.72
N LEU A 356 -13.89 0.65 16.61
CA LEU A 356 -12.75 0.20 17.40
C LEU A 356 -13.19 -0.84 18.43
N LEU A 357 -12.44 -1.92 18.53
CA LEU A 357 -12.62 -2.94 19.56
C LEU A 357 -11.95 -2.54 20.88
N ALA A 358 -12.50 -3.02 21.98
CA ALA A 358 -11.96 -2.82 23.32
C ALA A 358 -12.03 -4.12 24.15
N GLY A 359 -11.29 -4.19 25.25
CA GLY A 359 -11.32 -5.30 26.19
C GLY A 359 -10.99 -6.65 25.53
N ALA A 360 -11.74 -7.70 25.86
CA ALA A 360 -11.47 -9.07 25.40
C ALA A 360 -11.51 -9.23 23.87
N GLN A 361 -12.38 -8.50 23.17
CA GLN A 361 -12.46 -8.58 21.70
C GLN A 361 -11.21 -7.97 21.04
N SER A 362 -10.72 -6.85 21.57
CA SER A 362 -9.45 -6.28 21.13
C SER A 362 -8.28 -7.24 21.41
N ALA A 363 -8.23 -7.86 22.58
CA ALA A 363 -7.20 -8.84 22.94
C ALA A 363 -7.15 -10.03 21.97
N GLN A 364 -8.32 -10.54 21.55
CA GLN A 364 -8.40 -11.64 20.58
C GLN A 364 -7.76 -11.27 19.24
N VAL A 365 -8.05 -10.10 18.70
CA VAL A 365 -7.43 -9.64 17.44
C VAL A 365 -5.92 -9.50 17.59
N TRP A 366 -5.45 -9.04 18.76
CA TRP A 366 -4.02 -8.99 19.09
C TRP A 366 -3.37 -10.38 19.07
N GLU A 367 -4.01 -11.38 19.68
CA GLU A 367 -3.51 -12.76 19.68
C GLU A 367 -3.39 -13.31 18.26
N HIS A 368 -4.39 -13.04 17.41
CA HIS A 368 -4.35 -13.42 15.99
C HIS A 368 -3.21 -12.73 15.25
N LEU A 369 -3.01 -11.41 15.43
CA LEU A 369 -1.91 -10.69 14.81
C LEU A 369 -0.54 -11.22 15.24
N VAL A 370 -0.36 -11.54 16.52
CA VAL A 370 0.87 -12.19 17.02
C VAL A 370 1.06 -13.55 16.34
N GLN A 371 0.01 -14.36 16.25
CA GLN A 371 0.07 -15.66 15.57
C GLN A 371 0.43 -15.52 14.08
N TYR A 372 -0.20 -14.59 13.36
CA TYR A 372 0.06 -14.35 11.93
C TYR A 372 1.47 -13.79 11.68
N SER A 373 2.05 -13.12 12.67
CA SER A 373 3.39 -12.54 12.61
C SER A 373 4.50 -13.50 13.05
N SER A 374 4.15 -14.66 13.63
CA SER A 374 5.09 -15.58 14.29
C SER A 374 6.18 -16.17 13.39
N LYS A 375 6.04 -16.07 12.07
CA LYS A 375 7.04 -16.52 11.10
C LYS A 375 8.18 -15.53 10.84
N PHE A 376 8.08 -14.31 11.34
CA PHE A 376 9.08 -13.27 11.15
C PHE A 376 10.02 -13.22 12.36
N ASP A 377 11.30 -12.95 12.12
CA ASP A 377 12.33 -12.85 13.17
C ASP A 377 12.09 -11.66 14.09
N GLU A 378 11.65 -10.54 13.51
CA GLU A 378 11.27 -9.34 14.24
C GLU A 378 9.84 -8.93 13.86
N THR A 379 9.00 -8.73 14.85
CA THR A 379 7.62 -8.22 14.67
C THR A 379 7.55 -6.77 15.11
N LEU A 380 6.45 -6.07 14.83
CA LEU A 380 6.27 -4.73 15.36
C LEU A 380 6.37 -4.76 16.90
N PRO A 381 7.28 -3.99 17.52
CA PRO A 381 7.55 -4.08 18.95
C PRO A 381 6.32 -3.92 19.83
N GLU A 382 5.33 -3.18 19.34
CA GLU A 382 4.08 -2.94 20.03
C GLU A 382 3.16 -4.16 20.07
N LEU A 383 3.35 -5.16 19.20
CA LEU A 383 2.60 -6.43 19.27
C LEU A 383 2.79 -7.16 20.61
N GLU A 384 3.90 -6.92 21.32
CA GLU A 384 4.14 -7.51 22.63
C GLU A 384 3.67 -6.63 23.81
N ARG A 385 3.67 -5.29 23.64
CA ARG A 385 3.30 -4.34 24.72
C ARG A 385 1.81 -4.37 25.06
N TRP A 386 0.96 -4.75 24.12
CA TRP A 386 -0.50 -4.74 24.31
C TRP A 386 -1.05 -6.01 24.98
N LYS A 387 -0.19 -6.99 25.27
CA LYS A 387 -0.56 -8.16 26.09
C LYS A 387 -0.67 -7.87 27.60
N ARG A 388 -0.38 -6.64 28.02
CA ARG A 388 -0.42 -6.18 29.41
C ARG A 388 -1.53 -5.16 29.57
#